data_85266f8ad5774585d4c2fdf1690bc21d
#
_entry.id   85266f8ad5774585d4c2fdf1690bc21d
#
_cell.length_a   1.000
_cell.length_b   1.000
_cell.length_c   1.000
_cell.angle_alpha   90.00
_cell.angle_beta   90.00
_cell.angle_gamma   90.00
#
_symmetry.space_group_name_H-M   'P 1'
#
loop_
_entity.id
_entity.type
_entity.pdbx_description
1 polymer ?
#
loop_
_entity_poly.entity_id
_entity_poly.type
_entity_poly.pdbx_seq_one_letter_code
_entity_poly.pdbx_strand_id
1 'polypeptide(L)'
;TVHLLSPVEIGHTFVVSGILNIDWKCFKIQFIRDNEGGEISLIIDVKRNSIRLSSLVDHKVLGDQIVQCEGLAQNVSFKFYVLTFDDKFNIAMDDQFLCFYNFQTKLSAIKAIKVMGDVNKVKQVDHRSVFPAVCPQLQLDVPSVAFSSDVPSLFEESTVIIIRAT
;
A
#
# COMPACT_ATOMS: atom_id res chain seq x y z
N THR A 1 12.34 9.04 -4.93
CA THR A 1 11.06 9.14 -5.66
C THR A 1 11.09 8.19 -6.84
N VAL A 2 10.01 7.48 -7.06
CA VAL A 2 9.80 6.59 -8.21
C VAL A 2 8.56 7.09 -8.95
N HIS A 3 8.68 7.40 -10.23
CA HIS A 3 7.56 7.80 -11.07
C HIS A 3 6.83 6.58 -11.61
N LEU A 4 5.50 6.62 -11.63
CA LEU A 4 4.68 5.54 -12.15
C LEU A 4 4.64 5.61 -13.69
N LEU A 5 4.71 4.44 -14.31
CA LEU A 5 4.72 4.32 -15.78
C LEU A 5 3.32 4.25 -16.37
N SER A 6 2.33 3.92 -15.56
CA SER A 6 0.92 3.81 -15.96
C SER A 6 -0.01 4.47 -14.95
N PRO A 7 -1.20 4.91 -15.36
CA PRO A 7 -2.23 5.39 -14.44
C PRO A 7 -2.58 4.36 -13.38
N VAL A 8 -2.95 4.83 -12.20
CA VAL A 8 -3.43 3.97 -11.11
C VAL A 8 -4.92 3.75 -11.26
N GLU A 9 -5.33 2.48 -11.16
CA GLU A 9 -6.70 2.03 -11.28
C GLU A 9 -7.09 1.14 -10.10
N ILE A 10 -8.37 0.82 -9.97
CA ILE A 10 -8.87 -0.14 -8.98
C ILE A 10 -8.27 -1.52 -9.27
N GLY A 11 -7.90 -2.26 -8.21
CA GLY A 11 -7.27 -3.56 -8.31
C GLY A 11 -5.73 -3.51 -8.43
N HIS A 12 -5.14 -2.33 -8.59
CA HIS A 12 -3.68 -2.20 -8.60
C HIS A 12 -3.10 -2.38 -7.19
N THR A 13 -1.92 -2.99 -7.13
CA THR A 13 -1.17 -3.21 -5.88
C THR A 13 0.18 -2.52 -5.94
N PHE A 14 0.52 -1.82 -4.88
CA PHE A 14 1.85 -1.29 -4.66
C PHE A 14 2.57 -2.11 -3.60
N VAL A 15 3.83 -2.42 -3.85
CA VAL A 15 4.72 -3.05 -2.87
C VAL A 15 5.89 -2.12 -2.63
N VAL A 16 6.02 -1.66 -1.38
CA VAL A 16 7.11 -0.76 -0.98
C VAL A 16 7.86 -1.39 0.17
N SER A 17 9.15 -1.66 -0.01
CA SER A 17 9.97 -2.27 1.03
C SER A 17 11.35 -1.63 1.16
N GLY A 18 11.94 -1.78 2.34
CA GLY A 18 13.24 -1.22 2.62
C GLY A 18 13.84 -1.69 3.94
N ILE A 19 15.04 -1.16 4.22
CA ILE A 19 15.78 -1.34 5.46
C ILE A 19 15.78 -0.01 6.20
N LEU A 20 15.53 -0.05 7.49
CA LEU A 20 15.53 1.12 8.37
C LEU A 20 16.94 1.38 8.92
N ASN A 21 17.20 2.61 9.33
CA ASN A 21 18.38 2.93 10.13
C ASN A 21 18.28 2.25 11.50
N ILE A 22 19.40 1.96 12.14
CA ILE A 22 19.44 1.27 13.44
C ILE A 22 18.60 2.01 14.49
N ASP A 23 18.69 3.34 14.53
CA ASP A 23 18.00 4.20 15.50
C ASP A 23 16.84 4.97 14.87
N TRP A 24 16.14 4.35 13.92
CA TRP A 24 15.04 5.02 13.24
C TRP A 24 13.96 5.51 14.22
N LYS A 25 13.39 6.67 13.96
CA LYS A 25 12.29 7.29 14.72
C LYS A 25 11.01 7.36 13.93
N CYS A 26 11.14 7.75 12.66
CA CYS A 26 10.01 7.85 11.75
C CYS A 26 10.45 7.75 10.29
N PHE A 27 9.54 7.27 9.45
CA PHE A 27 9.67 7.34 8.00
C PHE A 27 8.29 7.51 7.36
N LYS A 28 8.26 7.92 6.09
CA LYS A 28 7.03 8.17 5.35
C LYS A 28 7.07 7.53 3.97
N ILE A 29 5.92 7.02 3.55
CA ILE A 29 5.64 6.64 2.18
C ILE A 29 4.54 7.57 1.67
N GLN A 30 4.77 8.21 0.54
CA GLN A 30 3.86 9.20 -0.04
C GLN A 30 3.49 8.83 -1.47
N PHE A 31 2.19 8.82 -1.75
CA PHE A 31 1.63 8.65 -3.08
C PHE A 31 1.30 10.04 -3.64
N ILE A 32 2.20 10.57 -4.44
CA ILE A 32 2.22 11.96 -4.89
C ILE A 32 1.37 12.10 -6.16
N ARG A 33 0.50 13.11 -6.19
CA ARG A 33 -0.35 13.43 -7.33
C ARG A 33 0.37 14.24 -8.40
N ASP A 34 0.96 15.34 -8.00
CA ASP A 34 1.68 16.26 -8.88
C ASP A 34 2.99 16.68 -8.24
N ASN A 35 4.00 16.88 -9.06
CA ASN A 35 5.32 17.31 -8.61
C ASN A 35 5.36 18.81 -8.24
N GLU A 36 4.46 19.63 -8.81
CA GLU A 36 4.47 21.08 -8.66
C GLU A 36 3.58 21.58 -7.53
N GLY A 37 2.44 20.92 -7.26
CA GLY A 37 1.45 21.37 -6.26
C GLY A 37 1.64 20.83 -4.85
N GLY A 38 2.53 19.86 -4.64
CA GLY A 38 2.75 19.25 -3.32
C GLY A 38 1.56 18.41 -2.82
N GLU A 39 0.61 18.11 -3.68
CA GLU A 39 -0.56 17.31 -3.32
C GLU A 39 -0.23 15.82 -3.20
N ILE A 40 -0.78 15.18 -2.17
CA ILE A 40 -0.48 13.80 -1.83
C ILE A 40 -1.78 13.04 -1.57
N SER A 41 -2.02 11.99 -2.36
CA SER A 41 -3.22 11.16 -2.26
C SER A 41 -3.24 10.28 -1.02
N LEU A 42 -2.06 9.80 -0.59
CA LEU A 42 -1.90 8.99 0.61
C LEU A 42 -0.52 9.25 1.21
N ILE A 43 -0.50 9.55 2.49
CA ILE A 43 0.69 9.61 3.34
C ILE A 43 0.59 8.49 4.37
N ILE A 44 1.56 7.60 4.38
CA ILE A 44 1.75 6.60 5.43
C ILE A 44 2.93 7.10 6.27
N ASP A 45 2.65 7.69 7.44
CA ASP A 45 3.64 8.22 8.38
C ASP A 45 3.84 7.21 9.51
N VAL A 46 4.96 6.52 9.49
CA VAL A 46 5.29 5.43 10.42
C VAL A 46 6.16 5.94 11.54
N LYS A 47 5.73 5.73 12.76
CA LYS A 47 6.47 5.96 14.00
C LYS A 47 6.65 4.66 14.75
N ARG A 48 7.45 4.66 15.80
CA ARG A 48 7.82 3.44 16.56
C ARG A 48 6.65 2.65 17.16
N ASN A 49 5.49 3.28 17.36
CA ASN A 49 4.32 2.66 18.00
C ASN A 49 3.01 2.94 17.27
N SER A 50 3.05 3.66 16.16
CA SER A 50 1.83 4.03 15.44
C SER A 50 2.10 4.31 13.98
N ILE A 51 1.07 4.16 13.17
CA ILE A 51 1.03 4.52 11.76
C ILE A 51 -0.09 5.53 11.59
N ARG A 52 0.23 6.71 11.06
CA ARG A 52 -0.76 7.73 10.73
C ARG A 52 -0.96 7.77 9.22
N LEU A 53 -2.22 7.75 8.82
CA LEU A 53 -2.64 7.87 7.43
C LEU A 53 -3.33 9.21 7.22
N SER A 54 -2.99 9.87 6.14
CA SER A 54 -3.60 11.15 5.76
C SER A 54 -3.41 11.43 4.27
N SER A 55 -4.09 12.44 3.78
CA SER A 55 -3.89 13.03 2.44
C SER A 55 -3.60 14.51 2.58
N LEU A 56 -2.92 15.09 1.61
CA LEU A 56 -2.70 16.53 1.51
C LEU A 56 -3.31 17.03 0.21
N VAL A 57 -4.38 17.81 0.30
CA VAL A 57 -5.12 18.35 -0.84
C VAL A 57 -5.40 19.82 -0.58
N ASP A 58 -5.11 20.70 -1.54
CA ASP A 58 -5.29 22.16 -1.39
C ASP A 58 -4.67 22.70 -0.08
N HIS A 59 -3.46 22.24 0.26
CA HIS A 59 -2.75 22.58 1.50
C HIS A 59 -3.46 22.18 2.80
N LYS A 60 -4.49 21.33 2.72
CA LYS A 60 -5.23 20.82 3.88
C LYS A 60 -4.98 19.32 4.07
N VAL A 61 -4.81 18.93 5.33
CA VAL A 61 -4.74 17.52 5.71
C VAL A 61 -6.15 16.97 5.79
N LEU A 62 -6.40 15.88 5.04
CA LEU A 62 -7.69 15.19 5.00
C LEU A 62 -7.53 13.75 5.45
N GLY A 63 -8.63 13.14 5.92
CA GLY A 63 -8.72 11.71 6.18
C GLY A 63 -7.78 11.23 7.28
N ASP A 64 -7.48 12.03 8.29
CA ASP A 64 -6.53 11.72 9.35
C ASP A 64 -6.97 10.50 10.19
N GLN A 65 -6.17 9.43 10.12
CA GLN A 65 -6.43 8.15 10.80
C GLN A 65 -5.15 7.65 11.46
N ILE A 66 -5.24 7.16 12.70
CA ILE A 66 -4.10 6.60 13.43
C ILE A 66 -4.38 5.14 13.76
N VAL A 67 -3.42 4.27 13.43
CA VAL A 67 -3.41 2.87 13.78
C VAL A 67 -2.31 2.65 14.82
N GLN A 68 -2.66 2.13 15.98
CA GLN A 68 -1.66 1.75 16.99
C GLN A 68 -1.05 0.40 16.60
N CYS A 69 0.27 0.34 16.61
CA CYS A 69 1.03 -0.84 16.22
C CYS A 69 2.13 -1.09 17.23
N GLU A 70 1.94 -2.08 18.08
CA GLU A 70 2.97 -2.47 19.04
C GLU A 70 4.14 -3.18 18.33
N GLY A 71 5.34 -3.03 18.86
CA GLY A 71 6.52 -3.76 18.38
C GLY A 71 7.22 -3.18 17.15
N LEU A 72 6.69 -2.15 16.50
CA LEU A 72 7.34 -1.52 15.33
C LEU A 72 8.75 -1.02 15.62
N ALA A 73 9.01 -0.58 16.85
CA ALA A 73 10.32 -0.06 17.27
C ALA A 73 11.47 -1.06 17.09
N GLN A 74 11.17 -2.36 17.03
CA GLN A 74 12.15 -3.44 16.89
C GLN A 74 12.44 -3.79 15.43
N ASN A 75 11.63 -3.27 14.49
CA ASN A 75 11.78 -3.59 13.08
C ASN A 75 13.06 -2.98 12.52
N VAL A 76 13.81 -3.78 11.79
CA VAL A 76 14.99 -3.37 11.03
C VAL A 76 14.68 -3.20 9.54
N SER A 77 13.52 -3.66 9.12
CA SER A 77 13.01 -3.55 7.75
C SER A 77 11.51 -3.39 7.74
N PHE A 78 10.95 -2.99 6.61
CA PHE A 78 9.52 -2.87 6.39
C PHE A 78 9.14 -3.37 5.00
N LYS A 79 7.90 -3.84 4.87
CA LYS A 79 7.27 -4.14 3.60
C LYS A 79 5.79 -3.78 3.65
N PHE A 80 5.41 -2.72 2.93
CA PHE A 80 4.02 -2.31 2.79
C PHE A 80 3.42 -2.85 1.51
N TYR A 81 2.18 -3.29 1.62
CA TYR A 81 1.29 -3.58 0.51
C TYR A 81 0.14 -2.56 0.57
N VAL A 82 -0.09 -1.89 -0.55
CA VAL A 82 -1.19 -0.93 -0.71
C VAL A 82 -1.99 -1.35 -1.92
N LEU A 83 -3.18 -1.91 -1.69
CA LEU A 83 -4.10 -2.33 -2.73
C LEU A 83 -5.19 -1.26 -2.91
N THR A 84 -5.44 -0.87 -4.15
CA THR A 84 -6.57 0.00 -4.50
C THR A 84 -7.82 -0.85 -4.68
N PHE A 85 -8.83 -0.63 -3.84
CA PHE A 85 -10.03 -1.45 -3.83
C PHE A 85 -11.27 -0.59 -3.65
N ASP A 86 -12.21 -0.67 -4.59
CA ASP A 86 -13.46 0.12 -4.60
C ASP A 86 -13.18 1.62 -4.40
N ASP A 87 -13.47 2.15 -3.22
CA ASP A 87 -13.36 3.54 -2.82
C ASP A 87 -12.22 3.80 -1.80
N LYS A 88 -11.35 2.81 -1.56
CA LYS A 88 -10.35 2.84 -0.49
C LYS A 88 -9.04 2.13 -0.85
N PHE A 89 -8.00 2.49 -0.12
CA PHE A 89 -6.78 1.71 -0.03
C PHE A 89 -6.94 0.63 1.05
N ASN A 90 -6.56 -0.59 0.72
CA ASN A 90 -6.33 -1.65 1.69
C ASN A 90 -4.82 -1.68 1.98
N ILE A 91 -4.44 -1.46 3.22
CA ILE A 91 -3.05 -1.30 3.63
C ILE A 91 -2.67 -2.43 4.56
N ALA A 92 -1.58 -3.10 4.21
CA ALA A 92 -0.96 -4.14 5.03
C ALA A 92 0.53 -3.85 5.18
N MET A 93 1.11 -4.30 6.29
CA MET A 93 2.55 -4.23 6.54
C MET A 93 3.06 -5.61 6.95
N ASP A 94 4.14 -6.00 6.31
CA ASP A 94 4.72 -7.34 6.38
C ASP A 94 3.64 -8.38 6.11
N ASP A 95 3.17 -9.25 6.70
CA ASP A 95 2.09 -10.16 6.34
C ASP A 95 0.79 -9.91 7.14
N GLN A 96 0.65 -8.69 7.70
CA GLN A 96 -0.48 -8.32 8.54
C GLN A 96 -1.28 -7.18 7.92
N PHE A 97 -2.60 -7.37 7.86
CA PHE A 97 -3.52 -6.28 7.54
C PHE A 97 -3.48 -5.21 8.63
N LEU A 98 -3.42 -3.95 8.21
CA LEU A 98 -3.45 -2.80 9.11
C LEU A 98 -4.82 -2.14 9.14
N CYS A 99 -5.27 -1.63 8.00
CA CYS A 99 -6.50 -0.87 7.92
C CYS A 99 -6.94 -0.61 6.48
N PHE A 100 -8.14 -0.09 6.34
CA PHE A 100 -8.61 0.62 5.15
C PHE A 100 -8.39 2.12 5.31
N TYR A 101 -8.17 2.79 4.18
CA TYR A 101 -8.13 4.25 4.09
C TYR A 101 -8.89 4.72 2.87
N ASN A 102 -9.97 5.48 3.06
CA ASN A 102 -10.83 5.94 1.97
C ASN A 102 -10.09 6.92 1.05
N PHE A 103 -10.33 6.84 -0.25
CA PHE A 103 -9.75 7.77 -1.20
C PHE A 103 -10.22 9.19 -0.91
N GLN A 104 -9.29 10.11 -0.79
CA GLN A 104 -9.57 11.54 -0.68
C GLN A 104 -9.44 12.24 -2.03
N THR A 105 -8.93 11.53 -3.03
CA THR A 105 -8.64 12.04 -4.37
C THR A 105 -8.79 10.94 -5.41
N LYS A 106 -8.83 11.32 -6.70
CA LYS A 106 -8.87 10.35 -7.80
C LYS A 106 -7.56 9.56 -7.88
N LEU A 107 -7.66 8.25 -8.03
CA LEU A 107 -6.50 7.34 -8.16
C LEU A 107 -5.61 7.69 -9.35
N SER A 108 -6.20 8.00 -10.51
CA SER A 108 -5.48 8.35 -11.74
C SER A 108 -4.60 9.60 -11.62
N ALA A 109 -4.81 10.39 -10.57
CA ALA A 109 -3.99 11.54 -10.26
C ALA A 109 -2.64 11.18 -9.62
N ILE A 110 -2.48 9.96 -9.08
CA ILE A 110 -1.22 9.50 -8.47
C ILE A 110 -0.18 9.31 -9.58
N LYS A 111 0.97 9.98 -9.46
CA LYS A 111 2.04 9.98 -10.46
C LYS A 111 3.37 9.43 -9.96
N ALA A 112 3.58 9.43 -8.65
CA ALA A 112 4.85 8.98 -8.08
C ALA A 112 4.68 8.44 -6.66
N ILE A 113 5.65 7.62 -6.25
CA ILE A 113 5.82 7.17 -4.87
C ILE A 113 7.14 7.69 -4.34
N LYS A 114 7.11 8.29 -3.16
CA LYS A 114 8.29 8.79 -2.46
C LYS A 114 8.40 8.14 -1.08
N VAL A 115 9.59 7.64 -0.79
CA VAL A 115 9.96 7.15 0.54
C VAL A 115 10.96 8.11 1.13
N MET A 116 10.78 8.50 2.39
CA MET A 116 11.64 9.47 3.07
C MET A 116 11.66 9.25 4.58
N GLY A 117 12.64 9.86 5.26
CA GLY A 117 12.87 9.71 6.70
C GLY A 117 13.99 8.74 7.01
N ASP A 118 13.91 8.04 8.13
CA ASP A 118 14.98 7.21 8.68
C ASP A 118 15.14 5.85 7.96
N VAL A 119 15.17 5.88 6.64
CA VAL A 119 15.33 4.71 5.76
C VAL A 119 16.77 4.64 5.28
N ASN A 120 17.45 3.55 5.59
CA ASN A 120 18.80 3.28 5.12
C ASN A 120 18.81 2.93 3.63
N LYS A 121 17.92 2.02 3.21
CA LYS A 121 17.84 1.57 1.82
C LYS A 121 16.40 1.22 1.43
N VAL A 122 15.92 1.75 0.33
CA VAL A 122 14.70 1.27 -0.33
C VAL A 122 15.08 0.07 -1.20
N LYS A 123 14.44 -1.08 -0.96
CA LYS A 123 14.70 -2.33 -1.70
C LYS A 123 13.79 -2.48 -2.90
N GLN A 124 12.53 -2.07 -2.75
CA GLN A 124 11.49 -2.33 -3.75
C GLN A 124 10.45 -1.20 -3.73
N VAL A 125 10.08 -0.75 -4.91
CA VAL A 125 8.88 0.05 -5.15
C VAL A 125 8.26 -0.47 -6.43
N ASP A 126 7.25 -1.31 -6.31
CA ASP A 126 6.55 -1.92 -7.44
C ASP A 126 5.15 -1.34 -7.55
N HIS A 127 4.71 -1.13 -8.78
CA HIS A 127 3.33 -0.88 -9.16
C HIS A 127 2.87 -2.05 -10.03
N ARG A 128 1.88 -2.78 -9.60
CA ARG A 128 1.38 -3.98 -10.25
C ARG A 128 -0.08 -3.81 -10.62
N SER A 129 -0.38 -3.94 -11.90
CA SER A 129 -1.74 -3.86 -12.45
C SER A 129 -2.52 -5.17 -12.37
N VAL A 130 -1.85 -6.28 -12.03
CA VAL A 130 -2.45 -7.60 -11.91
C VAL A 130 -2.13 -8.15 -10.52
N PHE A 131 -3.07 -8.82 -9.90
CA PHE A 131 -2.92 -9.48 -8.62
C PHE A 131 -1.79 -10.51 -8.64
N PRO A 132 -0.64 -10.27 -8.06
CA PRO A 132 0.29 -11.36 -7.81
C PRO A 132 0.61 -11.52 -6.35
N ALA A 133 0.18 -10.63 -5.50
CA ALA A 133 0.45 -10.77 -4.10
C ALA A 133 -0.86 -10.69 -3.35
N VAL A 134 -1.16 -11.74 -2.66
CA VAL A 134 -2.19 -11.80 -1.64
C VAL A 134 -1.99 -10.58 -0.75
N CYS A 135 -2.90 -9.62 -0.84
CA CYS A 135 -3.11 -8.73 0.28
C CYS A 135 -3.51 -9.66 1.43
N PRO A 136 -2.81 -9.65 2.57
CA PRO A 136 -3.07 -10.58 3.67
C PRO A 136 -4.54 -10.64 4.11
N GLN A 137 -5.34 -9.67 3.72
CA GLN A 137 -6.75 -9.58 4.06
C GLN A 137 -7.70 -10.30 3.11
N LEU A 138 -7.26 -10.76 1.96
CA LEU A 138 -8.03 -11.72 1.18
C LEU A 138 -7.93 -13.14 1.78
N GLN A 139 -7.88 -13.26 3.10
CA GLN A 139 -8.43 -14.43 3.75
C GLN A 139 -9.94 -14.35 3.54
N LEU A 140 -10.39 -14.94 2.45
CA LEU A 140 -11.75 -15.39 2.34
C LEU A 140 -12.01 -16.23 3.59
N ASP A 141 -13.02 -15.87 4.37
CA ASP A 141 -13.56 -16.80 5.36
C ASP A 141 -13.72 -18.12 4.64
N VAL A 142 -12.88 -19.08 5.00
CA VAL A 142 -12.87 -20.38 4.30
C VAL A 142 -14.23 -21.00 4.58
N PRO A 143 -15.16 -21.05 3.61
CA PRO A 143 -16.41 -21.72 3.82
C PRO A 143 -16.07 -23.19 4.08
N SER A 144 -16.78 -23.82 4.99
CA SER A 144 -16.65 -25.24 5.31
C SER A 144 -16.97 -26.18 4.13
N VAL A 145 -17.13 -25.64 2.92
CA VAL A 145 -17.47 -26.32 1.67
C VAL A 145 -16.52 -25.84 0.58
N ALA A 146 -16.25 -26.70 -0.41
CA ALA A 146 -15.37 -26.42 -1.51
C ALA A 146 -15.60 -25.04 -2.12
N PHE A 147 -14.53 -24.22 -2.15
CA PHE A 147 -14.56 -22.89 -2.74
C PHE A 147 -14.74 -23.00 -4.25
N SER A 148 -15.74 -22.28 -4.75
CA SER A 148 -15.96 -22.12 -6.19
C SER A 148 -16.05 -20.62 -6.49
N SER A 149 -15.24 -20.14 -7.42
CA SER A 149 -15.31 -18.76 -7.90
C SER A 149 -15.20 -18.73 -9.40
N ASP A 150 -15.99 -17.90 -10.03
CA ASP A 150 -15.88 -17.66 -11.45
C ASP A 150 -14.56 -16.97 -11.77
N VAL A 151 -13.82 -17.54 -12.70
CA VAL A 151 -12.60 -16.93 -13.23
C VAL A 151 -13.02 -15.96 -14.32
N PRO A 152 -12.51 -14.71 -14.34
CA PRO A 152 -12.80 -13.79 -15.43
C PRO A 152 -12.55 -14.45 -16.80
N SER A 153 -13.45 -14.24 -17.72
CA SER A 153 -13.59 -14.99 -18.97
C SER A 153 -12.44 -14.88 -19.97
N LEU A 154 -11.41 -14.14 -19.68
CA LEU A 154 -10.27 -13.93 -20.58
C LEU A 154 -8.96 -14.16 -19.83
N PHE A 155 -8.33 -15.33 -20.11
CA PHE A 155 -6.92 -15.53 -19.79
C PHE A 155 -6.10 -14.97 -20.95
N GLU A 156 -5.29 -13.96 -20.68
CA GLU A 156 -4.24 -13.50 -21.57
C GLU A 156 -2.93 -14.25 -21.26
N GLU A 157 -1.98 -14.29 -22.19
CA GLU A 157 -0.71 -15.03 -22.04
C GLU A 157 0.11 -14.70 -20.79
N SER A 158 -0.18 -13.58 -20.12
CA SER A 158 0.49 -13.12 -18.89
C SER A 158 -0.32 -13.36 -17.61
N THR A 159 -1.45 -14.05 -17.69
CA THR A 159 -2.31 -14.27 -16.52
C THR A 159 -1.71 -15.34 -15.60
N VAL A 160 -1.47 -15.00 -14.36
CA VAL A 160 -0.97 -15.91 -13.32
C VAL A 160 -2.05 -16.12 -12.27
N ILE A 161 -2.46 -17.37 -12.07
CA ILE A 161 -3.35 -17.76 -10.97
C ILE A 161 -2.49 -18.31 -9.83
N ILE A 162 -2.57 -17.69 -8.67
CA ILE A 162 -1.90 -18.19 -7.47
C ILE A 162 -2.94 -18.69 -6.50
N ILE A 163 -2.97 -20.00 -6.28
CA ILE A 163 -3.82 -20.64 -5.27
C ILE A 163 -2.92 -21.00 -4.09
N ARG A 164 -3.25 -20.50 -2.90
CA ARG A 164 -2.63 -20.92 -1.65
C ARG A 164 -3.68 -21.61 -0.80
N ALA A 165 -3.43 -22.84 -0.42
CA ALA A 165 -4.17 -23.58 0.59
C ALA A 165 -3.30 -23.66 1.86
N THR A 166 -3.90 -23.44 3.00
CA THR A 166 -3.33 -23.70 4.33
C THR A 166 -3.91 -24.97 4.91
#